data_419960d700b3914896daa0af239c208d
#
_entry.id   419960d700b3914896daa0af239c208d
#
_cell.length_a   1.000
_cell.length_b   1.000
_cell.length_c   1.000
_cell.angle_alpha   90.00
_cell.angle_beta   90.00
_cell.angle_gamma   90.00
#
_symmetry.space_group_name_H-M   'P 1'
#
loop_
_entity.id
_entity.type
_entity.pdbx_description
1 polymer ?
#
loop_
_entity_poly.entity_id
_entity_poly.type
_entity_poly.pdbx_seq_one_letter_code
_entity_poly.pdbx_strand_id
1 'polypeptide(L)'
;MSRAVRDVQNSDFMGRYAEGHPNEGSQVNRYYQGTAKIDAVERTAREEIKRLFRCRQADVRPISGNAANTAIALGYLRGGDPIIVNSTDAGGHISHNTIGTFGRRIQSRGKALTSGKTNSIPLHYFPLTEDRYHTDVAKSIDLIERVSPRMIILGRSLFLFPEPVRELSGVCRDRGIPVL
;
A
#
# COMPACT_ATOMS: atom_id res chain seq x y z
N MET A 1 15.54 16.69 -4.55
CA MET A 1 14.38 17.37 -5.15
C MET A 1 14.88 18.33 -6.23
N SER A 2 14.33 18.25 -7.45
CA SER A 2 14.73 19.15 -8.53
C SER A 2 14.24 20.58 -8.28
N ARG A 3 14.83 21.57 -8.98
CA ARG A 3 14.40 22.96 -8.86
C ARG A 3 12.94 23.12 -9.28
N ALA A 4 12.54 22.51 -10.39
CA ALA A 4 11.16 22.56 -10.87
C ALA A 4 10.13 22.07 -9.83
N VAL A 5 10.43 20.98 -9.11
CA VAL A 5 9.55 20.48 -8.04
C VAL A 5 9.46 21.47 -6.88
N ARG A 6 10.59 22.10 -6.51
CA ARG A 6 10.56 23.13 -5.44
C ARG A 6 9.74 24.36 -5.84
N ASP A 7 9.88 24.78 -7.09
CA ASP A 7 9.16 25.95 -7.62
C ASP A 7 7.63 25.69 -7.61
N VAL A 8 7.20 24.48 -8.00
CA VAL A 8 5.79 24.09 -7.95
C VAL A 8 5.26 24.02 -6.52
N GLN A 9 6.05 23.53 -5.56
CA GLN A 9 5.66 23.51 -4.14
C GLN A 9 5.49 24.91 -3.53
N ASN A 10 6.11 25.93 -4.10
CA ASN A 10 5.98 27.33 -3.68
C ASN A 10 4.98 28.11 -4.53
N SER A 11 4.20 27.43 -5.36
CA SER A 11 3.19 28.06 -6.23
C SER A 11 1.79 28.07 -5.61
N ASP A 12 0.88 28.79 -6.23
CA ASP A 12 -0.54 28.86 -5.87
C ASP A 12 -1.23 27.50 -5.81
N PHE A 13 -0.68 26.48 -6.45
CA PHE A 13 -1.22 25.11 -6.38
C PHE A 13 -1.31 24.57 -4.95
N MET A 14 -0.39 24.97 -4.08
CA MET A 14 -0.36 24.51 -2.69
C MET A 14 -1.53 25.03 -1.84
N GLY A 15 -2.13 26.15 -2.24
CA GLY A 15 -3.27 26.76 -1.54
C GLY A 15 -4.63 26.47 -2.18
N ARG A 16 -4.69 25.67 -3.25
CA ARG A 16 -5.92 25.40 -3.98
C ARG A 16 -6.62 24.13 -3.47
N TYR A 17 -7.92 24.26 -3.24
CA TYR A 17 -8.76 23.11 -2.95
C TYR A 17 -9.12 22.36 -4.23
N ALA A 18 -8.95 21.03 -4.21
CA ALA A 18 -9.30 20.13 -5.30
C ALA A 18 -9.90 18.82 -4.76
N GLU A 19 -10.73 18.94 -3.74
CA GLU A 19 -11.40 17.80 -3.13
C GLU A 19 -12.33 17.10 -4.12
N GLY A 20 -12.43 15.77 -4.01
CA GLY A 20 -13.15 14.91 -4.95
C GLY A 20 -12.24 14.25 -5.96
N HIS A 21 -12.81 13.79 -7.05
CA HIS A 21 -12.08 13.15 -8.15
C HIS A 21 -11.93 14.13 -9.33
N PRO A 22 -10.94 13.92 -10.22
CA PRO A 22 -10.84 14.68 -11.45
C PRO A 22 -12.16 14.65 -12.24
N ASN A 23 -12.53 15.79 -12.85
CA ASN A 23 -13.68 15.83 -13.73
C ASN A 23 -13.40 15.00 -14.99
N GLU A 24 -14.37 14.18 -15.41
CA GLU A 24 -14.28 13.33 -16.60
C GLU A 24 -15.43 13.64 -17.56
N GLY A 25 -15.10 14.17 -18.74
CA GLY A 25 -16.08 14.62 -19.71
C GLY A 25 -17.00 15.70 -19.13
N SER A 26 -18.31 15.46 -19.15
CA SER A 26 -19.32 16.34 -18.56
C SER A 26 -19.60 16.05 -17.07
N GLN A 27 -18.99 15.01 -16.51
CA GLN A 27 -19.20 14.63 -15.11
C GLN A 27 -18.39 15.53 -14.19
N VAL A 28 -19.06 16.27 -13.32
CA VAL A 28 -18.44 17.12 -12.31
C VAL A 28 -18.25 16.33 -11.03
N ASN A 29 -16.98 16.05 -10.71
CA ASN A 29 -16.60 15.23 -9.54
C ASN A 29 -15.84 16.04 -8.47
N ARG A 30 -15.52 17.30 -8.76
CA ARG A 30 -14.87 18.22 -7.80
C ARG A 30 -15.92 19.03 -7.06
N TYR A 31 -15.65 19.30 -5.80
CA TYR A 31 -16.53 20.17 -4.99
C TYR A 31 -16.34 21.65 -5.29
N TYR A 32 -15.21 22.03 -5.91
CA TYR A 32 -14.85 23.41 -6.21
C TYR A 32 -14.73 23.66 -7.70
N GLN A 33 -15.02 24.90 -8.10
CA GLN A 33 -14.81 25.36 -9.46
C GLN A 33 -13.33 25.72 -9.70
N GLY A 34 -12.96 25.88 -10.97
CA GLY A 34 -11.60 26.32 -11.36
C GLY A 34 -10.53 25.27 -11.25
N THR A 35 -10.88 23.98 -11.12
CA THR A 35 -9.93 22.87 -10.92
C THR A 35 -9.34 22.29 -12.22
N ALA A 36 -9.71 22.79 -13.39
CA ALA A 36 -9.35 22.18 -14.68
C ALA A 36 -7.82 21.99 -14.87
N LYS A 37 -7.00 22.90 -14.36
CA LYS A 37 -5.54 22.78 -14.42
C LYS A 37 -5.00 21.71 -13.47
N ILE A 38 -5.58 21.60 -12.29
CA ILE A 38 -5.26 20.56 -11.31
C ILE A 38 -5.64 19.19 -11.89
N ASP A 39 -6.82 19.08 -12.48
CA ASP A 39 -7.29 17.85 -13.15
C ASP A 39 -6.34 17.42 -14.28
N ALA A 40 -5.87 18.38 -15.07
CA ALA A 40 -4.91 18.11 -16.15
C ALA A 40 -3.58 17.56 -15.58
N VAL A 41 -3.03 18.20 -14.55
CA VAL A 41 -1.80 17.77 -13.88
C VAL A 41 -1.95 16.35 -13.30
N GLU A 42 -3.05 16.10 -12.58
CA GLU A 42 -3.31 14.79 -11.98
C GLU A 42 -3.47 13.69 -13.04
N ARG A 43 -4.20 13.96 -14.13
CA ARG A 43 -4.32 13.00 -15.25
C ARG A 43 -2.96 12.71 -15.88
N THR A 44 -2.19 13.76 -16.19
CA THR A 44 -0.85 13.58 -16.78
C THR A 44 0.04 12.75 -15.86
N ALA A 45 0.09 13.07 -14.57
CA ALA A 45 0.90 12.31 -13.60
C ALA A 45 0.47 10.83 -13.54
N ARG A 46 -0.83 10.54 -13.53
CA ARG A 46 -1.33 9.15 -13.56
C ARG A 46 -0.91 8.42 -14.83
N GLU A 47 -1.04 9.02 -15.99
CA GLU A 47 -0.65 8.39 -17.26
C GLU A 47 0.87 8.16 -17.35
N GLU A 48 1.68 9.09 -16.87
CA GLU A 48 3.14 8.90 -16.83
C GLU A 48 3.55 7.77 -15.87
N ILE A 49 2.93 7.67 -14.69
CA ILE A 49 3.17 6.57 -13.76
C ILE A 49 2.74 5.23 -14.37
N LYS A 50 1.56 5.18 -15.01
CA LYS A 50 1.10 3.95 -15.67
C LYS A 50 2.07 3.49 -16.74
N ARG A 51 2.62 4.43 -17.53
CA ARG A 51 3.61 4.15 -18.57
C ARG A 51 4.93 3.66 -17.96
N LEU A 52 5.43 4.35 -16.93
CA LEU A 52 6.69 4.04 -16.27
C LEU A 52 6.67 2.66 -15.61
N PHE A 53 5.61 2.36 -14.86
CA PHE A 53 5.47 1.10 -14.13
C PHE A 53 4.75 0.00 -14.93
N ARG A 54 4.32 0.28 -16.15
CA ARG A 54 3.56 -0.66 -17.00
C ARG A 54 2.34 -1.24 -16.28
N CYS A 55 1.68 -0.42 -15.48
CA CYS A 55 0.50 -0.83 -14.71
C CYS A 55 -0.80 -0.32 -15.33
N ARG A 56 -1.90 -0.98 -15.04
CA ARG A 56 -3.23 -0.61 -15.56
C ARG A 56 -3.85 0.57 -14.83
N GLN A 57 -3.55 0.71 -13.55
CA GLN A 57 -4.11 1.74 -12.68
C GLN A 57 -2.99 2.40 -11.87
N ALA A 58 -3.15 3.69 -11.63
CA ALA A 58 -2.26 4.46 -10.77
C ALA A 58 -3.06 5.51 -9.99
N ASP A 59 -2.67 5.77 -8.77
CA ASP A 59 -3.17 6.88 -7.96
C ASP A 59 -1.97 7.70 -7.45
N VAL A 60 -1.97 8.99 -7.73
CA VAL A 60 -0.88 9.91 -7.39
C VAL A 60 -1.21 10.83 -6.21
N ARG A 61 -2.39 10.68 -5.61
CA ARG A 61 -2.88 11.54 -4.52
C ARG A 61 -2.29 11.26 -3.14
N PRO A 62 -1.83 10.03 -2.80
CA PRO A 62 -1.25 9.79 -1.48
C PRO A 62 -0.03 10.69 -1.25
N ILE A 63 -0.05 11.43 -0.15
CA ILE A 63 1.01 12.40 0.20
C ILE A 63 2.26 11.75 0.82
N SER A 64 2.19 10.46 1.10
CA SER A 64 3.32 9.67 1.63
C SER A 64 3.10 8.19 1.39
N GLY A 65 4.17 7.39 1.46
CA GLY A 65 4.08 5.93 1.43
C GLY A 65 3.20 5.37 2.55
N ASN A 66 3.25 5.97 3.74
CA ASN A 66 2.37 5.58 4.85
C ASN A 66 0.89 5.89 4.56
N ALA A 67 0.59 7.00 3.89
CA ALA A 67 -0.77 7.32 3.46
C ALA A 67 -1.28 6.31 2.41
N ALA A 68 -0.42 5.94 1.45
CA ALA A 68 -0.73 4.89 0.47
C ALA A 68 -0.99 3.54 1.14
N ASN A 69 -0.12 3.13 2.06
CA ASN A 69 -0.29 1.90 2.84
C ASN A 69 -1.59 1.93 3.66
N THR A 70 -1.92 3.08 4.26
CA THR A 70 -3.18 3.24 5.01
C THR A 70 -4.39 3.06 4.11
N ALA A 71 -4.38 3.63 2.91
CA ALA A 71 -5.46 3.49 1.95
C ALA A 71 -5.67 2.02 1.53
N ILE A 72 -4.58 1.31 1.24
CA ILE A 72 -4.62 -0.13 0.92
C ILE A 72 -5.16 -0.93 2.11
N ALA A 73 -4.65 -0.68 3.31
CA ALA A 73 -5.10 -1.37 4.51
C ALA A 73 -6.61 -1.20 4.73
N LEU A 74 -7.11 0.03 4.64
CA LEU A 74 -8.54 0.33 4.84
C LEU A 74 -9.43 -0.22 3.70
N GLY A 75 -8.89 -0.30 2.49
CA GLY A 75 -9.62 -0.81 1.33
C GLY A 75 -9.73 -2.34 1.27
N TYR A 76 -8.67 -3.05 1.68
CA TYR A 76 -8.55 -4.49 1.49
C TYR A 76 -8.74 -5.32 2.75
N LEU A 77 -8.42 -4.77 3.93
CA LEU A 77 -8.32 -5.54 5.16
C LEU A 77 -9.42 -5.18 6.17
N ARG A 78 -9.77 -6.17 6.96
CA ARG A 78 -10.66 -6.03 8.11
C ARG A 78 -9.97 -6.56 9.37
N GLY A 79 -10.47 -6.20 10.53
CA GLY A 79 -9.98 -6.79 11.79
C GLY A 79 -10.06 -8.30 11.75
N GLY A 80 -8.97 -8.96 12.11
CA GLY A 80 -8.86 -10.42 12.08
C GLY A 80 -8.28 -11.01 10.78
N ASP A 81 -8.16 -10.24 9.69
CA ASP A 81 -7.53 -10.73 8.45
C ASP A 81 -6.02 -10.93 8.65
N PRO A 82 -5.47 -12.13 8.49
CA PRO A 82 -4.05 -12.36 8.62
C PRO A 82 -3.30 -11.81 7.41
N ILE A 83 -2.13 -11.22 7.65
CA ILE A 83 -1.19 -10.80 6.60
C ILE A 83 0.21 -11.31 6.88
N ILE A 84 1.01 -11.45 5.83
CA ILE A 84 2.43 -11.79 5.94
C ILE A 84 3.25 -10.61 5.45
N VAL A 85 4.22 -10.18 6.25
CA VAL A 85 5.06 -9.01 6.00
C VAL A 85 6.52 -9.30 6.34
N ASN A 86 7.43 -8.43 5.93
CA ASN A 86 8.79 -8.45 6.46
C ASN A 86 8.82 -7.84 7.87
N SER A 87 9.49 -8.48 8.82
CA SER A 87 9.69 -7.93 10.15
C SER A 87 10.60 -6.68 10.11
N THR A 88 10.49 -5.83 11.11
CA THR A 88 11.40 -4.66 11.23
C THR A 88 12.85 -5.08 11.34
N ASP A 89 13.14 -6.19 12.02
CA ASP A 89 14.50 -6.73 12.16
C ASP A 89 15.07 -7.24 10.83
N ALA A 90 14.19 -7.58 9.88
CA ALA A 90 14.54 -7.93 8.51
C ALA A 90 14.53 -6.72 7.55
N GLY A 91 14.51 -5.49 8.07
CA GLY A 91 14.43 -4.26 7.27
C GLY A 91 13.02 -3.88 6.82
N GLY A 92 11.98 -4.56 7.30
CA GLY A 92 10.58 -4.27 6.98
C GLY A 92 10.14 -2.88 7.47
N HIS A 93 9.28 -2.23 6.69
CA HIS A 93 8.81 -0.89 7.02
C HIS A 93 7.86 -0.90 8.22
N ILE A 94 8.01 0.10 9.10
CA ILE A 94 7.23 0.25 10.34
C ILE A 94 5.71 0.21 10.08
N SER A 95 5.23 0.82 8.99
CA SER A 95 3.79 0.84 8.69
C SER A 95 3.17 -0.54 8.52
N HIS A 96 3.96 -1.54 8.12
CA HIS A 96 3.49 -2.92 7.95
C HIS A 96 3.50 -3.73 9.26
N ASN A 97 4.13 -3.23 10.30
CA ASN A 97 4.38 -3.95 11.55
C ASN A 97 3.41 -3.53 12.67
N THR A 98 3.57 -4.15 13.83
CA THR A 98 2.66 -4.04 14.98
C THR A 98 2.43 -2.61 15.45
N ILE A 99 3.45 -1.75 15.36
CA ILE A 99 3.37 -0.34 15.78
C ILE A 99 2.84 0.58 14.68
N GLY A 100 2.73 0.09 13.46
CA GLY A 100 2.31 0.85 12.28
C GLY A 100 0.82 0.73 11.97
N THR A 101 0.45 1.21 10.80
CA THR A 101 -0.95 1.27 10.32
C THR A 101 -1.61 -0.10 10.30
N PHE A 102 -0.93 -1.12 9.78
CA PHE A 102 -1.49 -2.46 9.66
C PHE A 102 -1.67 -3.15 11.02
N GLY A 103 -0.79 -2.89 11.99
CA GLY A 103 -0.90 -3.49 13.31
C GLY A 103 -1.89 -2.81 14.26
N ARG A 104 -2.11 -1.50 14.10
CA ARG A 104 -2.84 -0.69 15.11
C ARG A 104 -4.26 -0.26 14.73
N ARG A 105 -4.65 -0.17 13.46
CA ARG A 105 -5.77 0.70 13.08
C ARG A 105 -6.84 0.12 12.16
N ILE A 106 -6.96 -1.15 11.99
CA ILE A 106 -8.12 -1.62 11.25
C ILE A 106 -9.23 -1.97 12.23
N GLN A 107 -10.02 -0.98 12.55
CA GLN A 107 -11.30 -1.20 13.20
C GLN A 107 -12.26 -1.83 12.19
N SER A 108 -12.95 -2.90 12.59
CA SER A 108 -14.00 -3.48 11.78
C SER A 108 -15.07 -2.42 11.49
N ARG A 109 -15.28 -2.11 10.23
CA ARG A 109 -16.49 -1.39 9.84
C ARG A 109 -17.70 -2.23 10.21
N GLY A 110 -18.39 -1.83 11.27
CA GLY A 110 -19.78 -2.16 11.42
C GLY A 110 -20.25 -3.12 12.51
N LYS A 111 -19.46 -3.49 13.53
CA LYS A 111 -19.99 -3.98 14.82
C LYS A 111 -18.92 -3.82 15.90
N ALA A 112 -19.25 -3.13 16.98
CA ALA A 112 -18.50 -3.22 18.23
C ALA A 112 -18.44 -4.71 18.61
N LEU A 113 -17.24 -5.28 18.64
CA LEU A 113 -17.05 -6.66 19.08
C LEU A 113 -17.29 -6.69 20.59
N THR A 114 -18.45 -7.20 20.99
CA THR A 114 -18.86 -7.40 22.37
C THR A 114 -18.13 -8.56 23.07
N SER A 115 -17.07 -9.09 22.50
CA SER A 115 -16.31 -10.18 23.08
C SER A 115 -14.81 -9.98 22.91
N GLY A 116 -14.15 -9.27 23.79
CA GLY A 116 -12.70 -9.33 24.10
C GLY A 116 -11.66 -9.64 23.01
N LYS A 117 -12.06 -9.76 21.74
CA LYS A 117 -11.17 -9.98 20.60
C LYS A 117 -10.61 -8.65 20.13
N THR A 118 -9.31 -8.52 20.17
CA THR A 118 -8.59 -7.37 19.62
C THR A 118 -8.91 -7.21 18.13
N ASN A 119 -9.30 -6.01 17.72
CA ASN A 119 -9.51 -5.63 16.30
C ASN A 119 -8.17 -5.50 15.55
N SER A 120 -7.13 -6.18 15.99
CA SER A 120 -5.81 -6.14 15.35
C SER A 120 -5.75 -7.11 14.17
N ILE A 121 -4.93 -6.76 13.19
CA ILE A 121 -4.57 -7.66 12.09
C ILE A 121 -3.53 -8.65 12.63
N PRO A 122 -3.75 -9.97 12.51
CA PRO A 122 -2.72 -10.95 12.80
C PRO A 122 -1.55 -10.79 11.82
N LEU A 123 -0.39 -10.43 12.34
CA LEU A 123 0.83 -10.28 11.57
C LEU A 123 1.67 -11.55 11.65
N HIS A 124 2.01 -12.07 10.47
CA HIS A 124 2.99 -13.13 10.31
C HIS A 124 4.21 -12.57 9.58
N TYR A 125 5.37 -13.12 9.84
CA TYR A 125 6.62 -12.63 9.26
C TYR A 125 7.20 -13.64 8.30
N PHE A 126 7.67 -13.15 7.15
CA PHE A 126 8.42 -13.98 6.22
C PHE A 126 9.64 -14.58 6.92
N PRO A 127 9.85 -15.92 6.83
CA PRO A 127 11.07 -16.53 7.30
C PRO A 127 12.25 -16.08 6.44
N LEU A 128 13.40 -15.96 7.09
CA LEU A 128 14.65 -15.60 6.44
C LEU A 128 15.50 -16.86 6.23
N THR A 129 16.40 -16.78 5.26
CA THR A 129 17.48 -17.73 5.07
C THR A 129 18.49 -17.67 6.24
N GLU A 130 19.41 -18.61 6.33
CA GLU A 130 20.40 -18.66 7.41
C GLU A 130 21.28 -17.41 7.48
N ASP A 131 21.58 -16.81 6.32
CA ASP A 131 22.32 -15.56 6.23
C ASP A 131 21.53 -14.33 6.73
N ARG A 132 20.22 -14.48 6.96
CA ARG A 132 19.26 -13.46 7.43
C ARG A 132 19.06 -12.28 6.49
N TYR A 133 19.57 -12.33 5.27
CA TYR A 133 19.43 -11.25 4.28
C TYR A 133 18.33 -11.51 3.26
N HIS A 134 18.06 -12.77 2.97
CA HIS A 134 17.08 -13.16 1.97
C HIS A 134 15.80 -13.74 2.62
N THR A 135 14.69 -13.53 1.95
CA THR A 135 13.44 -14.22 2.27
C THR A 135 13.55 -15.68 1.82
N ASP A 136 13.34 -16.62 2.73
CA ASP A 136 13.32 -18.06 2.43
C ASP A 136 12.06 -18.41 1.65
N VAL A 137 12.21 -18.70 0.38
CA VAL A 137 11.08 -18.93 -0.54
C VAL A 137 10.28 -20.17 -0.13
N ALA A 138 10.95 -21.28 0.13
CA ALA A 138 10.27 -22.55 0.45
C ALA A 138 9.45 -22.41 1.74
N LYS A 139 10.07 -21.94 2.81
CA LYS A 139 9.37 -21.72 4.08
C LYS A 139 8.30 -20.63 3.99
N SER A 140 8.45 -19.66 3.08
CA SER A 140 7.43 -18.64 2.84
C SER A 140 6.21 -19.21 2.14
N ILE A 141 6.38 -20.12 1.19
CA ILE A 141 5.26 -20.84 0.55
C ILE A 141 4.51 -21.68 1.60
N ASP A 142 5.21 -22.45 2.41
CA ASP A 142 4.59 -23.23 3.50
C ASP A 142 3.82 -22.32 4.48
N LEU A 143 4.36 -21.13 4.77
CA LEU A 143 3.70 -20.15 5.63
C LEU A 143 2.42 -19.60 4.97
N ILE A 144 2.47 -19.26 3.68
CA ILE A 144 1.31 -18.80 2.92
C ILE A 144 0.21 -19.86 2.92
N GLU A 145 0.57 -21.11 2.71
CA GLU A 145 -0.40 -22.22 2.71
C GLU A 145 -1.05 -22.44 4.08
N ARG A 146 -0.25 -22.42 5.13
CA ARG A 146 -0.72 -22.62 6.51
C ARG A 146 -1.58 -21.47 7.02
N VAL A 147 -1.20 -20.22 6.72
CA VAL A 147 -1.86 -19.01 7.24
C VAL A 147 -3.05 -18.61 6.37
N SER A 148 -3.01 -18.91 5.06
CA SER A 148 -3.99 -18.42 4.08
C SER A 148 -4.22 -16.91 4.22
N PRO A 149 -3.18 -16.08 4.05
CA PRO A 149 -3.26 -14.66 4.37
C PRO A 149 -4.21 -13.92 3.44
N ARG A 150 -4.83 -12.88 3.95
CA ARG A 150 -5.66 -11.97 3.14
C ARG A 150 -4.82 -11.16 2.15
N MET A 151 -3.54 -10.94 2.48
CA MET A 151 -2.57 -10.19 1.67
C MET A 151 -1.15 -10.56 2.12
N ILE A 152 -0.19 -10.52 1.20
CA ILE A 152 1.24 -10.47 1.54
C ILE A 152 1.83 -9.13 1.13
N ILE A 153 2.84 -8.67 1.89
CA ILE A 153 3.54 -7.40 1.63
C ILE A 153 5.03 -7.66 1.49
N LEU A 154 5.55 -7.52 0.27
CA LEU A 154 6.95 -7.64 -0.07
C LEU A 154 7.58 -6.24 -0.12
N GLY A 155 7.74 -5.61 1.04
CA GLY A 155 8.24 -4.25 1.14
C GLY A 155 9.13 -4.04 2.35
N ARG A 156 10.30 -3.43 2.13
CA ARG A 156 11.28 -3.09 3.16
C ARG A 156 11.64 -1.61 3.09
N SER A 157 12.07 -1.07 4.21
CA SER A 157 12.75 0.24 4.25
C SER A 157 14.20 0.11 3.80
N LEU A 158 14.81 -1.04 4.08
CA LEU A 158 16.22 -1.33 3.79
C LEU A 158 16.30 -2.56 2.88
N PHE A 159 16.55 -2.34 1.60
CA PHE A 159 16.77 -3.37 0.61
C PHE A 159 18.26 -3.55 0.36
N LEU A 160 18.78 -4.74 0.64
CA LEU A 160 20.11 -5.17 0.21
C LEU A 160 20.02 -6.10 -1.01
N PHE A 161 18.98 -6.93 -1.05
CA PHE A 161 18.74 -7.90 -2.10
C PHE A 161 17.29 -7.85 -2.56
N PRO A 162 16.99 -8.20 -3.82
CA PRO A 162 15.61 -8.25 -4.32
C PRO A 162 14.75 -9.25 -3.54
N GLU A 163 13.48 -8.91 -3.35
CA GLU A 163 12.49 -9.85 -2.84
C GLU A 163 12.11 -10.90 -3.90
N PRO A 164 11.75 -12.13 -3.50
CA PRO A 164 11.36 -13.20 -4.40
C PRO A 164 9.92 -12.99 -4.93
N VAL A 165 9.72 -11.86 -5.63
CA VAL A 165 8.38 -11.45 -6.11
C VAL A 165 7.81 -12.46 -7.09
N ARG A 166 8.64 -13.00 -7.99
CA ARG A 166 8.18 -13.93 -9.03
C ARG A 166 7.66 -15.22 -8.39
N GLU A 167 8.44 -15.79 -7.50
CA GLU A 167 8.17 -17.07 -6.85
C GLU A 167 6.90 -16.98 -5.99
N LEU A 168 6.82 -15.97 -5.15
CA LEU A 168 5.70 -15.82 -4.23
C LEU A 168 4.43 -15.32 -4.92
N SER A 169 4.54 -14.45 -5.92
CA SER A 169 3.37 -13.96 -6.65
C SER A 169 2.67 -15.04 -7.48
N GLY A 170 3.42 -16.06 -7.95
CA GLY A 170 2.83 -17.22 -8.60
C GLY A 170 1.86 -17.95 -7.66
N VAL A 171 2.37 -18.35 -6.50
CA VAL A 171 1.59 -19.05 -5.46
C VAL A 171 0.39 -18.22 -4.99
N CYS A 172 0.60 -16.91 -4.79
CA CYS A 172 -0.47 -16.01 -4.37
C CYS A 172 -1.57 -15.84 -5.42
N ARG A 173 -1.20 -15.76 -6.70
CA ARG A 173 -2.16 -15.64 -7.82
C ARG A 173 -3.10 -16.84 -7.87
N ASP A 174 -2.57 -18.05 -7.76
CA ASP A 174 -3.35 -19.29 -7.81
C ASP A 174 -4.36 -19.38 -6.67
N ARG A 175 -4.12 -18.64 -5.57
CA ARG A 175 -4.97 -18.58 -4.38
C ARG A 175 -5.79 -17.28 -4.26
N GLY A 176 -5.69 -16.37 -5.23
CA GLY A 176 -6.37 -15.08 -5.18
C GLY A 176 -5.87 -14.15 -4.06
N ILE A 177 -4.63 -14.32 -3.61
CA ILE A 177 -4.01 -13.51 -2.54
C ILE A 177 -3.32 -12.30 -3.18
N PRO A 178 -3.72 -11.06 -2.85
CA PRO A 178 -3.03 -9.85 -3.31
C PRO A 178 -1.60 -9.78 -2.79
N VAL A 179 -0.68 -9.33 -3.66
CA VAL A 179 0.72 -9.02 -3.32
C VAL A 179 0.91 -7.51 -3.40
N LEU A 180 1.31 -6.91 -2.29
CA LEU A 180 1.69 -5.50 -2.19
C LEU A 180 3.21 -5.36 -2.17
#